data_747d8cb28919327dbe81f81eaf79dd99
#
_entry.id   747d8cb28919327dbe81f81eaf79dd99
#
_cell.length_a   1.000
_cell.length_b   1.000
_cell.length_c   1.000
_cell.angle_alpha   90.00
_cell.angle_beta   90.00
_cell.angle_gamma   90.00
#
_symmetry.space_group_name_H-M   'P 1'
#
loop_
_entity.id
_entity.type
_entity.pdbx_description
1 polymer ?
#
loop_
_entity_poly.entity_id
_entity_poly.type
_entity_poly.pdbx_seq_one_letter_code
_entity_poly.pdbx_strand_id
1 'polypeptide(L)'
;MTARKMQLLMSKYGFSITIMLAELFIVFGLFLYLGQMAPILWIILVILVSLATIVSIVNRSMNPESKVTWLLVAFVPVFGPLLYIMFGELRLSKKEMKQLKQLQSMVDREDNSRALRLELKEEDKSAYGVIKSLLSMDTNADVYNRTDTHFFPSGESMWRQMLEDLKKAEKFIFLEYYIIEEGLMWNSILEILEEKAAQGVEVKLLYDDIGCMATLPGDYTIQLRGRGIEAHKFNKVIPRLTVAYNNRDHRKIMIIDGQIAYTGGVNLADEYINHIERFGYWKDSGIRLDGSAVKAFTRLFLSTWYINRGEISDFDQYHLENQPRDGMGLCIPYSSGPKPIYRAQVGKTVYQNLINQATDYVYITTPYLIADYDLTESIKNAALRGVDVRIVTPCIPDKEIIQLVTRGAYPDLLSAGVRIYEYSPGFLHSKQMLVDGEAATVGTINFDYRSLLHHYENAVLLYRTQSIIDIERDFKEIFKVSQEIYPHTIKTSWYQSLIKEIVQLFAPML
;
A
#
# COMPACT_ATOMS: atom_id res chain seq x y z
N MET A 1 7.56 -19.05 -10.22
CA MET A 1 8.82 -18.29 -10.01
C MET A 1 9.86 -18.80 -11.00
N THR A 2 10.55 -17.91 -11.76
CA THR A 2 11.57 -18.33 -12.73
C THR A 2 12.82 -18.86 -12.03
N ALA A 3 13.60 -19.73 -12.71
CA ALA A 3 14.87 -20.27 -12.16
C ALA A 3 15.84 -19.15 -11.74
N ARG A 4 15.93 -18.06 -12.52
CA ARG A 4 16.75 -16.87 -12.20
C ARG A 4 16.31 -16.22 -10.86
N LYS A 5 14.99 -16.06 -10.65
CA LYS A 5 14.45 -15.48 -9.41
C LYS A 5 14.71 -16.39 -8.20
N MET A 6 14.64 -17.71 -8.37
CA MET A 6 15.01 -18.69 -7.33
C MET A 6 16.50 -18.63 -7.00
N GLN A 7 17.36 -18.55 -8.01
CA GLN A 7 18.81 -18.46 -7.82
C GLN A 7 19.21 -17.18 -7.09
N LEU A 8 18.62 -16.02 -7.44
CA LEU A 8 18.81 -14.75 -6.73
C LEU A 8 18.38 -14.83 -5.27
N LEU A 9 17.23 -15.45 -5.02
CA LEU A 9 16.71 -15.64 -3.66
C LEU A 9 17.68 -16.50 -2.83
N MET A 10 18.11 -17.63 -3.36
CA MET A 10 19.02 -18.56 -2.66
C MET A 10 20.41 -17.95 -2.43
N SER A 11 20.95 -17.20 -3.38
CA SER A 11 22.25 -16.55 -3.22
C SER A 11 22.23 -15.43 -2.17
N LYS A 12 21.11 -14.74 -2.05
CA LYS A 12 20.94 -13.59 -1.13
C LYS A 12 20.58 -14.00 0.30
N TYR A 13 19.65 -14.94 0.41
CA TYR A 13 18.97 -15.26 1.67
C TYR A 13 19.12 -16.71 2.10
N GLY A 14 19.75 -17.57 1.29
CA GLY A 14 19.95 -18.98 1.66
C GLY A 14 20.60 -19.14 3.03
N PHE A 15 21.65 -18.35 3.31
CA PHE A 15 22.29 -18.31 4.61
C PHE A 15 21.35 -17.82 5.73
N SER A 16 20.57 -16.77 5.47
CA SER A 16 19.59 -16.23 6.44
C SER A 16 18.46 -17.21 6.72
N ILE A 17 17.95 -17.87 5.69
CA ILE A 17 16.92 -18.93 5.82
C ILE A 17 17.49 -20.11 6.62
N THR A 18 18.73 -20.52 6.35
CA THR A 18 19.39 -21.59 7.09
C THR A 18 19.54 -21.25 8.56
N ILE A 19 19.95 -20.02 8.91
CA ILE A 19 20.03 -19.56 10.30
C ILE A 19 18.64 -19.57 10.95
N MET A 20 17.62 -19.04 10.31
CA MET A 20 16.26 -19.05 10.86
C MET A 20 15.72 -20.46 11.10
N LEU A 21 15.99 -21.39 10.17
CA LEU A 21 15.63 -22.80 10.35
C LEU A 21 16.41 -23.43 11.49
N ALA A 22 17.71 -23.11 11.63
CA ALA A 22 18.53 -23.57 12.75
C ALA A 22 18.04 -23.03 14.10
N GLU A 23 17.68 -21.74 14.18
CA GLU A 23 17.07 -21.13 15.37
C GLU A 23 15.75 -21.81 15.73
N LEU A 24 14.87 -22.05 14.77
CA LEU A 24 13.62 -22.80 14.99
C LEU A 24 13.88 -24.24 15.47
N PHE A 25 14.87 -24.90 14.89
CA PHE A 25 15.26 -26.27 15.30
C PHE A 25 15.84 -26.30 16.71
N ILE A 26 16.65 -25.31 17.07
CA ILE A 26 17.21 -25.18 18.44
C ILE A 26 16.08 -24.91 19.44
N VAL A 27 15.15 -23.98 19.13
CA VAL A 27 14.00 -23.70 20.00
C VAL A 27 13.14 -24.96 20.18
N PHE A 28 12.90 -25.71 19.10
CA PHE A 28 12.15 -26.97 19.16
C PHE A 28 12.87 -28.05 19.92
N GLY A 29 14.16 -28.20 19.69
CA GLY A 29 15.02 -29.16 20.43
C GLY A 29 15.08 -28.84 21.94
N LEU A 30 15.21 -27.54 22.27
CA LEU A 30 15.17 -27.10 23.67
C LEU A 30 13.77 -27.33 24.29
N PHE A 31 12.72 -27.13 23.51
CA PHE A 31 11.34 -27.43 23.89
C PHE A 31 11.19 -28.91 24.29
N LEU A 32 11.65 -29.82 23.45
CA LEU A 32 11.58 -31.26 23.73
C LEU A 32 12.43 -31.65 24.94
N TYR A 33 13.66 -31.13 25.03
CA TYR A 33 14.61 -31.39 26.09
C TYR A 33 14.06 -30.96 27.46
N LEU A 34 13.60 -29.74 27.59
CA LEU A 34 13.02 -29.21 28.82
C LEU A 34 11.75 -29.93 29.23
N GLY A 35 10.94 -30.35 28.24
CA GLY A 35 9.74 -31.16 28.48
C GLY A 35 10.05 -32.53 29.07
N GLN A 36 11.22 -33.12 28.78
CA GLN A 36 11.68 -34.38 29.35
C GLN A 36 12.33 -34.19 30.75
N MET A 37 13.12 -33.17 30.91
CA MET A 37 13.91 -32.95 32.14
C MET A 37 13.09 -32.37 33.31
N ALA A 38 12.12 -31.48 33.02
CA ALA A 38 11.33 -30.84 34.06
C ALA A 38 9.88 -30.60 33.57
N PRO A 39 9.07 -31.62 33.31
CA PRO A 39 7.80 -31.52 32.63
C PRO A 39 6.80 -30.58 33.31
N ILE A 40 6.73 -30.56 34.63
CA ILE A 40 5.82 -29.69 35.38
C ILE A 40 6.24 -28.22 35.21
N LEU A 41 7.49 -27.88 35.42
CA LEU A 41 8.02 -26.53 35.25
C LEU A 41 7.85 -26.04 33.80
N TRP A 42 8.04 -26.95 32.86
CA TRP A 42 7.85 -26.72 31.45
C TRP A 42 6.40 -26.34 31.12
N ILE A 43 5.43 -27.14 31.57
CA ILE A 43 3.99 -26.86 31.38
C ILE A 43 3.62 -25.51 31.99
N ILE A 44 4.10 -25.22 33.19
CA ILE A 44 3.85 -23.90 33.87
C ILE A 44 4.42 -22.77 33.02
N LEU A 45 5.64 -22.90 32.51
CA LEU A 45 6.28 -21.86 31.68
C LEU A 45 5.49 -21.61 30.38
N VAL A 46 5.08 -22.67 29.69
CA VAL A 46 4.27 -22.59 28.46
C VAL A 46 2.95 -21.89 28.73
N ILE A 47 2.25 -22.27 29.81
CA ILE A 47 0.99 -21.62 30.22
C ILE A 47 1.23 -20.13 30.52
N LEU A 48 2.26 -19.77 31.26
CA LEU A 48 2.56 -18.38 31.59
C LEU A 48 2.88 -17.53 30.35
N VAL A 49 3.66 -18.07 29.43
CA VAL A 49 4.00 -17.39 28.17
C VAL A 49 2.75 -17.22 27.28
N SER A 50 1.91 -18.27 27.19
CA SER A 50 0.65 -18.18 26.43
C SER A 50 -0.31 -17.16 27.07
N LEU A 51 -0.49 -17.17 28.39
CA LEU A 51 -1.30 -16.19 29.10
C LEU A 51 -0.77 -14.76 28.93
N ALA A 52 0.54 -14.57 29.06
CA ALA A 52 1.15 -13.24 28.83
C ALA A 52 0.92 -12.74 27.40
N THR A 53 0.98 -13.65 26.42
CA THR A 53 0.66 -13.33 25.02
C THR A 53 -0.81 -12.96 24.86
N ILE A 54 -1.73 -13.75 25.39
CA ILE A 54 -3.19 -13.47 25.38
C ILE A 54 -3.47 -12.11 26.01
N VAL A 55 -2.92 -11.84 27.18
CA VAL A 55 -3.08 -10.53 27.88
C VAL A 55 -2.51 -9.40 27.00
N SER A 56 -1.37 -9.62 26.36
CA SER A 56 -0.79 -8.63 25.43
C SER A 56 -1.72 -8.35 24.25
N ILE A 57 -2.35 -9.37 23.65
CA ILE A 57 -3.29 -9.24 22.53
C ILE A 57 -4.56 -8.50 22.99
N VAL A 58 -5.15 -8.92 24.10
CA VAL A 58 -6.41 -8.33 24.60
C VAL A 58 -6.26 -6.85 24.91
N ASN A 59 -5.14 -6.44 25.53
CA ASN A 59 -4.88 -5.06 25.93
C ASN A 59 -4.50 -4.14 24.75
N ARG A 60 -4.34 -4.67 23.56
CA ARG A 60 -4.00 -3.84 22.37
C ARG A 60 -5.23 -3.37 21.63
N SER A 61 -5.13 -2.13 21.11
CA SER A 61 -6.12 -1.58 20.18
C SER A 61 -5.86 -2.11 18.78
N MET A 62 -6.27 -3.34 18.53
CA MET A 62 -6.21 -4.01 17.23
C MET A 62 -7.59 -4.02 16.57
N ASN A 63 -7.61 -4.25 15.25
CA ASN A 63 -8.83 -4.63 14.53
C ASN A 63 -9.43 -5.91 15.17
N PRO A 64 -10.78 -5.99 15.38
CA PRO A 64 -11.41 -7.13 16.05
C PRO A 64 -11.08 -8.49 15.42
N GLU A 65 -11.10 -8.59 14.10
CA GLU A 65 -10.80 -9.84 13.39
C GLU A 65 -9.33 -10.25 13.60
N SER A 66 -8.38 -9.30 13.47
CA SER A 66 -6.98 -9.55 13.78
C SER A 66 -6.79 -10.02 15.22
N LYS A 67 -7.56 -9.45 16.16
CA LYS A 67 -7.51 -9.85 17.56
C LYS A 67 -7.99 -11.30 17.76
N VAL A 68 -9.10 -11.70 17.13
CA VAL A 68 -9.59 -13.07 17.16
C VAL A 68 -8.58 -14.04 16.56
N THR A 69 -8.04 -13.72 15.38
CA THR A 69 -7.01 -14.54 14.73
C THR A 69 -5.81 -14.76 15.64
N TRP A 70 -5.27 -13.70 16.23
CA TRP A 70 -4.11 -13.80 17.12
C TRP A 70 -4.43 -14.53 18.43
N LEU A 71 -5.63 -14.41 18.95
CA LEU A 71 -6.07 -15.22 20.10
C LEU A 71 -6.08 -16.71 19.77
N LEU A 72 -6.63 -17.09 18.61
CA LEU A 72 -6.61 -18.49 18.16
C LEU A 72 -5.19 -19.01 17.98
N VAL A 73 -4.32 -18.23 17.34
CA VAL A 73 -2.90 -18.58 17.18
C VAL A 73 -2.22 -18.73 18.54
N ALA A 74 -2.52 -17.87 19.52
CA ALA A 74 -1.91 -17.91 20.84
C ALA A 74 -2.23 -19.19 21.65
N PHE A 75 -3.31 -19.90 21.30
CA PHE A 75 -3.63 -21.20 21.90
C PHE A 75 -2.70 -22.35 21.43
N VAL A 76 -1.95 -22.16 20.35
CA VAL A 76 -0.94 -23.13 19.92
C VAL A 76 0.31 -22.95 20.82
N PRO A 77 0.59 -23.90 21.73
CA PRO A 77 1.66 -23.74 22.71
C PRO A 77 3.02 -23.49 22.05
N VAL A 78 3.80 -22.55 22.58
CA VAL A 78 5.13 -22.13 22.11
C VAL A 78 5.10 -21.46 20.74
N PHE A 79 4.52 -22.10 19.72
CA PHE A 79 4.48 -21.55 18.35
C PHE A 79 3.60 -20.32 18.25
N GLY A 80 2.47 -20.29 18.93
CA GLY A 80 1.56 -19.13 18.89
C GLY A 80 2.23 -17.85 19.43
N PRO A 81 2.77 -17.84 20.65
CA PRO A 81 3.57 -16.73 21.15
C PRO A 81 4.72 -16.32 20.24
N LEU A 82 5.46 -17.29 19.68
CA LEU A 82 6.56 -17.04 18.76
C LEU A 82 6.07 -16.34 17.48
N LEU A 83 5.01 -16.86 16.85
CA LEU A 83 4.40 -16.24 15.66
C LEU A 83 3.89 -14.83 15.97
N TYR A 84 3.28 -14.61 17.15
CA TYR A 84 2.85 -13.28 17.55
C TYR A 84 4.01 -12.30 17.75
N ILE A 85 5.15 -12.76 18.25
CA ILE A 85 6.37 -11.95 18.34
C ILE A 85 6.93 -11.65 16.96
N MET A 86 6.82 -12.58 16.01
CA MET A 86 7.35 -12.43 14.64
C MET A 86 6.46 -11.60 13.72
N PHE A 87 5.14 -11.74 13.83
CA PHE A 87 4.16 -11.22 12.87
C PHE A 87 3.07 -10.35 13.50
N GLY A 88 3.14 -10.08 14.78
CA GLY A 88 2.20 -9.20 15.47
C GLY A 88 2.37 -7.72 15.07
N GLU A 89 1.89 -6.83 15.90
CA GLU A 89 1.95 -5.39 15.61
C GLU A 89 3.35 -4.79 15.76
N LEU A 90 3.66 -3.80 14.92
CA LEU A 90 4.91 -3.03 14.95
C LEU A 90 5.15 -2.40 16.34
N ARG A 91 6.38 -2.51 16.81
CA ARG A 91 6.86 -1.85 18.03
C ARG A 91 8.00 -0.92 17.67
N LEU A 92 7.78 0.37 17.79
CA LEU A 92 8.84 1.35 17.66
C LEU A 92 9.65 1.45 18.95
N SER A 93 10.96 1.54 18.80
CA SER A 93 11.86 1.87 19.91
C SER A 93 11.62 3.30 20.39
N LYS A 94 12.07 3.64 21.61
CA LYS A 94 11.99 5.02 22.14
C LYS A 94 12.69 6.04 21.21
N LYS A 95 13.79 5.63 20.55
CA LYS A 95 14.53 6.46 19.58
C LYS A 95 13.69 6.74 18.34
N GLU A 96 13.12 5.71 17.71
CA GLU A 96 12.27 5.85 16.53
C GLU A 96 11.02 6.66 16.82
N MET A 97 10.39 6.46 17.98
CA MET A 97 9.24 7.27 18.40
C MET A 97 9.61 8.74 18.60
N LYS A 98 10.80 9.05 19.12
CA LYS A 98 11.29 10.41 19.25
C LYS A 98 11.53 11.05 17.88
N GLN A 99 12.17 10.32 16.96
CA GLN A 99 12.41 10.78 15.59
C GLN A 99 11.09 11.05 14.86
N LEU A 100 10.13 10.13 14.96
CA LEU A 100 8.80 10.31 14.36
C LEU A 100 8.11 11.59 14.87
N LYS A 101 8.13 11.84 16.19
CA LYS A 101 7.55 13.06 16.76
C LYS A 101 8.25 14.32 16.27
N GLN A 102 9.58 14.29 16.11
CA GLN A 102 10.34 15.42 15.56
C GLN A 102 9.94 15.68 14.09
N LEU A 103 9.86 14.64 13.26
CA LEU A 103 9.42 14.77 11.86
C LEU A 103 7.98 15.34 11.78
N GLN A 104 7.07 14.84 12.63
CA GLN A 104 5.69 15.35 12.66
C GLN A 104 5.60 16.82 13.10
N SER A 105 6.53 17.28 13.97
CA SER A 105 6.57 18.69 14.40
C SER A 105 7.17 19.64 13.38
N MET A 106 7.87 19.13 12.36
CA MET A 106 8.43 19.92 11.26
C MET A 106 7.42 20.17 10.12
N VAL A 107 6.27 19.52 10.17
CA VAL A 107 5.22 19.68 9.15
C VAL A 107 4.32 20.85 9.53
N ASP A 108 4.60 22.03 9.01
CA ASP A 108 3.69 23.18 9.07
C ASP A 108 2.66 23.10 7.95
N ARG A 109 1.39 23.23 8.30
CA ARG A 109 0.29 23.35 7.33
C ARG A 109 0.23 24.77 6.80
N GLU A 110 0.09 24.90 5.49
CA GLU A 110 0.04 26.21 4.83
C GLU A 110 -1.25 27.00 5.23
N ASP A 111 -1.12 28.29 5.38
CA ASP A 111 -2.28 29.18 5.63
C ASP A 111 -3.31 29.11 4.50
N ASN A 112 -2.86 28.90 3.25
CA ASN A 112 -3.74 28.71 2.09
C ASN A 112 -4.65 27.48 2.25
N SER A 113 -4.14 26.38 2.79
CA SER A 113 -4.94 25.18 3.10
C SER A 113 -6.05 25.46 4.11
N ARG A 114 -5.81 26.36 5.06
CA ARG A 114 -6.86 26.76 6.02
C ARG A 114 -7.99 27.54 5.33
N ALA A 115 -7.65 28.45 4.44
CA ALA A 115 -8.65 29.22 3.66
C ALA A 115 -9.49 28.29 2.78
N LEU A 116 -8.85 27.40 2.02
CA LEU A 116 -9.54 26.41 1.18
C LEU A 116 -10.49 25.50 1.96
N ARG A 117 -10.12 25.09 3.17
CA ARG A 117 -10.98 24.27 4.03
C ARG A 117 -12.20 25.05 4.55
N LEU A 118 -12.06 26.34 4.82
CA LEU A 118 -13.18 27.18 5.24
C LEU A 118 -14.14 27.41 4.09
N GLU A 119 -13.63 27.66 2.89
CA GLU A 119 -14.43 27.79 1.66
C GLU A 119 -15.22 26.50 1.39
N LEU A 120 -14.55 25.36 1.35
CA LEU A 120 -15.19 24.05 1.17
C LEU A 120 -16.26 23.77 2.23
N LYS A 121 -16.06 24.19 3.49
CA LYS A 121 -17.04 24.00 4.56
C LYS A 121 -18.38 24.72 4.29
N GLU A 122 -18.33 25.86 3.63
CA GLU A 122 -19.54 26.60 3.26
C GLU A 122 -20.17 26.02 1.99
N GLU A 123 -19.37 25.53 1.04
CA GLU A 123 -19.85 25.02 -0.25
C GLU A 123 -20.36 23.58 -0.14
N ASP A 124 -19.58 22.68 0.50
CA ASP A 124 -19.89 21.27 0.63
C ASP A 124 -19.45 20.71 1.99
N LYS A 125 -20.41 20.63 2.90
CA LYS A 125 -20.18 20.11 4.27
C LYS A 125 -19.79 18.62 4.29
N SER A 126 -20.24 17.84 3.32
CA SER A 126 -19.96 16.41 3.23
C SER A 126 -18.50 16.19 2.84
N ALA A 127 -18.07 16.78 1.73
CA ALA A 127 -16.68 16.72 1.29
C ALA A 127 -15.72 17.31 2.34
N TYR A 128 -16.11 18.44 2.97
CA TYR A 128 -15.34 18.98 4.10
C TYR A 128 -15.19 17.99 5.25
N GLY A 129 -16.23 17.22 5.57
CA GLY A 129 -16.20 16.19 6.61
C GLY A 129 -15.15 15.09 6.33
N VAL A 130 -15.11 14.59 5.09
CA VAL A 130 -14.12 13.60 4.64
C VAL A 130 -12.71 14.15 4.74
N ILE A 131 -12.47 15.34 4.17
CA ILE A 131 -11.16 15.98 4.14
C ILE A 131 -10.68 16.30 5.56
N LYS A 132 -11.56 16.85 6.42
CA LYS A 132 -11.24 17.12 7.82
C LYS A 132 -10.86 15.85 8.58
N SER A 133 -11.58 14.75 8.35
CA SER A 133 -11.27 13.44 8.93
C SER A 133 -9.87 12.98 8.49
N LEU A 134 -9.59 13.01 7.18
CA LEU A 134 -8.29 12.65 6.62
C LEU A 134 -7.15 13.47 7.26
N LEU A 135 -7.27 14.80 7.27
CA LEU A 135 -6.24 15.70 7.84
C LEU A 135 -6.02 15.51 9.35
N SER A 136 -7.01 14.97 10.07
CA SER A 136 -6.86 14.66 11.50
C SER A 136 -6.03 13.40 11.76
N MET A 137 -5.94 12.50 10.77
CA MET A 137 -5.29 11.20 10.87
C MET A 137 -3.89 11.19 10.25
N ASP A 138 -3.69 11.90 9.15
CA ASP A 138 -2.40 12.02 8.46
C ASP A 138 -1.85 13.45 8.59
N THR A 139 -0.74 13.57 9.31
CA THR A 139 -0.06 14.87 9.52
C THR A 139 0.64 15.37 8.27
N ASN A 140 0.97 14.50 7.32
CA ASN A 140 1.61 14.87 6.05
C ASN A 140 0.59 15.36 5.00
N ALA A 141 -0.69 15.00 5.16
CA ALA A 141 -1.75 15.42 4.26
C ALA A 141 -2.10 16.90 4.45
N ASP A 142 -2.31 17.57 3.34
CA ASP A 142 -2.85 18.93 3.31
C ASP A 142 -3.72 19.15 2.08
N VAL A 143 -4.49 20.24 2.04
CA VAL A 143 -5.41 20.57 0.94
C VAL A 143 -4.72 21.51 -0.03
N TYR A 144 -4.68 21.14 -1.29
CA TYR A 144 -4.09 21.94 -2.35
C TYR A 144 -5.10 22.19 -3.48
N ASN A 145 -5.18 23.43 -3.91
CA ASN A 145 -5.61 23.83 -5.24
C ASN A 145 -4.37 24.11 -6.10
N ARG A 146 -4.47 24.70 -7.25
CA ARG A 146 -3.33 25.07 -8.11
C ARG A 146 -2.39 23.90 -8.41
N THR A 147 -2.98 22.74 -8.64
CA THR A 147 -2.28 21.53 -9.07
C THR A 147 -2.98 20.98 -10.29
N ASP A 148 -2.27 20.92 -11.40
CA ASP A 148 -2.75 20.20 -12.57
C ASP A 148 -2.64 18.69 -12.32
N THR A 149 -3.68 17.95 -12.71
CA THR A 149 -3.76 16.51 -12.50
C THR A 149 -3.95 15.79 -13.83
N HIS A 150 -3.15 14.77 -14.11
CA HIS A 150 -3.30 13.95 -15.30
C HIS A 150 -3.39 12.46 -14.94
N PHE A 151 -4.52 11.85 -15.27
CA PHE A 151 -4.76 10.43 -15.02
C PHE A 151 -4.23 9.58 -16.17
N PHE A 152 -3.62 8.44 -15.85
CA PHE A 152 -3.15 7.44 -16.81
C PHE A 152 -3.95 6.16 -16.65
N PRO A 153 -4.65 5.71 -17.70
CA PRO A 153 -5.43 4.47 -17.67
C PRO A 153 -4.56 3.23 -17.86
N SER A 154 -3.26 3.36 -18.04
CA SER A 154 -2.34 2.23 -18.20
C SER A 154 -0.91 2.57 -17.75
N GLY A 155 -0.14 1.52 -17.39
CA GLY A 155 1.28 1.68 -17.05
C GLY A 155 2.12 2.16 -18.22
N GLU A 156 1.80 1.75 -19.45
CA GLU A 156 2.51 2.16 -20.68
C GLU A 156 2.41 3.66 -20.91
N SER A 157 1.22 4.24 -20.75
CA SER A 157 1.00 5.67 -20.93
C SER A 157 1.72 6.48 -19.85
N MET A 158 1.66 6.02 -18.59
CA MET A 158 2.35 6.62 -17.46
C MET A 158 3.87 6.57 -17.63
N TRP A 159 4.44 5.42 -17.99
CA TRP A 159 5.88 5.25 -18.21
C TRP A 159 6.44 6.18 -19.29
N ARG A 160 5.76 6.30 -20.44
CA ARG A 160 6.19 7.23 -21.49
C ARG A 160 6.28 8.66 -21.00
N GLN A 161 5.29 9.12 -20.24
CA GLN A 161 5.30 10.48 -19.69
C GLN A 161 6.37 10.64 -18.60
N MET A 162 6.60 9.61 -17.77
CA MET A 162 7.68 9.61 -16.77
C MET A 162 9.05 9.83 -17.41
N LEU A 163 9.36 9.15 -18.54
CA LEU A 163 10.61 9.32 -19.26
C LEU A 163 10.79 10.76 -19.77
N GLU A 164 9.71 11.38 -20.29
CA GLU A 164 9.74 12.75 -20.77
C GLU A 164 9.96 13.79 -19.65
N ASP A 165 9.35 13.56 -18.48
CA ASP A 165 9.49 14.48 -17.37
C ASP A 165 10.83 14.30 -16.64
N LEU A 166 11.36 13.07 -16.52
CA LEU A 166 12.69 12.80 -15.96
C LEU A 166 13.80 13.53 -16.72
N LYS A 167 13.72 13.59 -18.06
CA LYS A 167 14.69 14.32 -18.90
C LYS A 167 14.75 15.83 -18.60
N LYS A 168 13.68 16.39 -18.02
CA LYS A 168 13.58 17.82 -17.67
C LYS A 168 14.08 18.15 -16.27
N ALA A 169 14.44 17.15 -15.47
CA ALA A 169 14.90 17.35 -14.09
C ALA A 169 16.16 18.22 -14.05
N GLU A 170 16.17 19.20 -13.14
CA GLU A 170 17.26 20.17 -12.97
C GLU A 170 17.89 20.15 -11.58
N LYS A 171 17.13 19.76 -10.54
CA LYS A 171 17.56 19.89 -9.14
C LYS A 171 17.63 18.54 -8.43
N PHE A 172 16.52 17.81 -8.37
CA PHE A 172 16.50 16.49 -7.74
C PHE A 172 15.43 15.55 -8.30
N ILE A 173 15.70 14.25 -8.19
CA ILE A 173 14.77 13.17 -8.50
C ILE A 173 14.70 12.22 -7.31
N PHE A 174 13.50 12.00 -6.76
CA PHE A 174 13.28 11.05 -5.68
C PHE A 174 12.34 9.93 -6.13
N LEU A 175 12.71 8.68 -5.82
CA LEU A 175 11.95 7.50 -6.16
C LEU A 175 11.76 6.62 -4.92
N GLU A 176 10.52 6.17 -4.69
CA GLU A 176 10.14 5.23 -3.64
C GLU A 176 9.25 4.16 -4.26
N TYR A 177 9.75 2.89 -4.34
CA TYR A 177 9.05 1.82 -5.05
C TYR A 177 9.11 0.50 -4.31
N TYR A 178 8.00 -0.27 -4.38
CA TYR A 178 7.91 -1.59 -3.78
C TYR A 178 8.66 -2.65 -4.60
N ILE A 179 8.45 -2.67 -5.93
CA ILE A 179 9.15 -3.59 -6.85
C ILE A 179 9.93 -2.79 -7.88
N ILE A 180 11.19 -3.18 -8.06
CA ILE A 180 12.03 -2.80 -9.19
C ILE A 180 12.59 -4.10 -9.78
N GLU A 181 12.47 -4.27 -11.08
CA GLU A 181 13.02 -5.41 -11.81
C GLU A 181 13.77 -4.92 -13.05
N GLU A 182 14.98 -5.43 -13.28
CA GLU A 182 15.75 -5.14 -14.48
C GLU A 182 14.99 -5.58 -15.73
N GLY A 183 14.77 -4.67 -16.66
CA GLY A 183 14.03 -4.86 -17.90
C GLY A 183 13.93 -3.55 -18.66
N LEU A 184 13.09 -3.49 -19.69
CA LEU A 184 12.93 -2.31 -20.54
C LEU A 184 12.50 -1.08 -19.71
N MET A 185 11.48 -1.23 -18.88
CA MET A 185 10.93 -0.12 -18.09
C MET A 185 11.98 0.48 -17.14
N TRP A 186 12.58 -0.36 -16.29
CA TRP A 186 13.54 0.12 -15.31
C TRP A 186 14.82 0.61 -15.96
N ASN A 187 15.38 -0.12 -16.93
CA ASN A 187 16.66 0.26 -17.54
C ASN A 187 16.57 1.58 -18.29
N SER A 188 15.44 1.87 -18.95
CA SER A 188 15.23 3.17 -19.60
C SER A 188 15.13 4.35 -18.61
N ILE A 189 14.55 4.11 -17.44
CA ILE A 189 14.52 5.10 -16.35
C ILE A 189 15.92 5.26 -15.76
N LEU A 190 16.61 4.14 -15.48
CA LEU A 190 17.95 4.15 -14.89
C LEU A 190 18.97 4.92 -15.74
N GLU A 191 18.93 4.73 -17.07
CA GLU A 191 19.78 5.46 -18.00
C GLU A 191 19.63 6.98 -17.85
N ILE A 192 18.40 7.49 -17.74
CA ILE A 192 18.13 8.91 -17.52
C ILE A 192 18.60 9.34 -16.12
N LEU A 193 18.38 8.51 -15.08
CA LEU A 193 18.84 8.83 -13.74
C LEU A 193 20.36 8.95 -13.64
N GLU A 194 21.10 8.07 -14.33
CA GLU A 194 22.57 8.13 -14.42
C GLU A 194 23.05 9.39 -15.16
N GLU A 195 22.42 9.72 -16.29
CA GLU A 195 22.71 10.96 -17.02
C GLU A 195 22.47 12.19 -16.16
N LYS A 196 21.34 12.26 -15.45
CA LYS A 196 20.97 13.38 -14.57
C LYS A 196 21.90 13.48 -13.37
N ALA A 197 22.27 12.38 -12.75
CA ALA A 197 23.26 12.35 -11.67
C ALA A 197 24.63 12.85 -12.12
N ALA A 198 25.07 12.48 -13.33
CA ALA A 198 26.31 13.00 -13.92
C ALA A 198 26.28 14.52 -14.23
N GLN A 199 25.07 15.07 -14.45
CA GLN A 199 24.83 16.52 -14.61
C GLN A 199 24.72 17.27 -13.27
N GLY A 200 24.80 16.57 -12.12
CA GLY A 200 24.74 17.17 -10.79
C GLY A 200 23.33 17.22 -10.18
N VAL A 201 22.34 16.59 -10.81
CA VAL A 201 20.99 16.43 -10.22
C VAL A 201 21.08 15.42 -9.08
N GLU A 202 20.50 15.76 -7.93
CA GLU A 202 20.47 14.86 -6.78
C GLU A 202 19.46 13.73 -7.02
N VAL A 203 19.92 12.46 -7.04
CA VAL A 203 19.04 11.30 -7.25
C VAL A 203 19.01 10.42 -6.01
N LYS A 204 17.83 10.28 -5.40
CA LYS A 204 17.57 9.39 -4.25
C LYS A 204 16.59 8.29 -4.63
N LEU A 205 16.94 7.05 -4.30
CA LEU A 205 16.11 5.87 -4.52
C LEU A 205 15.91 5.07 -3.22
N LEU A 206 14.67 4.87 -2.83
CA LEU A 206 14.27 3.98 -1.76
C LEU A 206 13.46 2.82 -2.35
N TYR A 207 13.80 1.57 -2.03
CA TYR A 207 13.01 0.42 -2.47
C TYR A 207 12.85 -0.62 -1.35
N ASP A 208 11.73 -1.33 -1.38
CA ASP A 208 11.45 -2.36 -0.38
C ASP A 208 12.33 -3.60 -0.57
N ASP A 209 13.01 -4.05 0.49
CA ASP A 209 13.94 -5.18 0.39
C ASP A 209 13.24 -6.53 0.12
N ILE A 210 11.99 -6.74 0.63
CA ILE A 210 11.19 -7.94 0.31
C ILE A 210 10.60 -7.84 -1.09
N GLY A 211 10.05 -6.68 -1.46
CA GLY A 211 9.49 -6.45 -2.79
C GLY A 211 10.49 -6.70 -3.91
N CYS A 212 11.76 -6.30 -3.69
CA CYS A 212 12.85 -6.49 -4.64
C CYS A 212 13.73 -7.73 -4.35
N MET A 213 13.30 -8.60 -3.43
CA MET A 213 14.10 -9.75 -2.99
C MET A 213 14.45 -10.70 -4.13
N ALA A 214 13.51 -10.96 -5.03
CA ALA A 214 13.67 -11.90 -6.14
C ALA A 214 13.99 -11.22 -7.49
N THR A 215 14.11 -9.89 -7.52
CA THR A 215 14.24 -9.12 -8.77
C THR A 215 15.57 -8.37 -8.90
N LEU A 216 16.17 -7.96 -7.76
CA LEU A 216 17.42 -7.21 -7.77
C LEU A 216 18.56 -7.97 -7.07
N PRO A 217 19.83 -7.76 -7.45
CA PRO A 217 21.01 -8.27 -6.76
C PRO A 217 21.13 -7.78 -5.31
N GLY A 218 21.85 -8.54 -4.45
CA GLY A 218 22.04 -8.19 -3.04
C GLY A 218 22.77 -6.88 -2.80
N ASP A 219 23.72 -6.57 -3.65
CA ASP A 219 24.58 -5.39 -3.65
C ASP A 219 24.09 -4.25 -4.54
N TYR A 220 22.85 -4.31 -5.03
CA TYR A 220 22.31 -3.35 -6.01
C TYR A 220 22.40 -1.89 -5.54
N THR A 221 22.22 -1.63 -4.25
CA THR A 221 22.42 -0.28 -3.69
C THR A 221 23.87 0.22 -3.83
N ILE A 222 24.86 -0.70 -3.80
CA ILE A 222 26.26 -0.35 -3.99
C ILE A 222 26.50 -0.03 -5.47
N GLN A 223 25.94 -0.83 -6.37
CA GLN A 223 26.04 -0.59 -7.83
C GLN A 223 25.43 0.77 -8.21
N LEU A 224 24.24 1.10 -7.67
CA LEU A 224 23.58 2.39 -7.93
C LEU A 224 24.40 3.58 -7.40
N ARG A 225 24.99 3.46 -6.20
CA ARG A 225 25.86 4.52 -5.66
C ARG A 225 27.09 4.72 -6.50
N GLY A 226 27.67 3.67 -7.08
CA GLY A 226 28.76 3.77 -8.04
C GLY A 226 28.39 4.51 -9.33
N ARG A 227 27.08 4.67 -9.62
CA ARG A 227 26.52 5.41 -10.75
C ARG A 227 25.99 6.81 -10.36
N GLY A 228 26.33 7.30 -9.15
CA GLY A 228 25.91 8.62 -8.65
C GLY A 228 24.48 8.67 -8.06
N ILE A 229 23.80 7.53 -7.92
CA ILE A 229 22.45 7.46 -7.37
C ILE A 229 22.52 7.05 -5.90
N GLU A 230 22.05 7.89 -4.98
CA GLU A 230 21.97 7.54 -3.56
C GLU A 230 20.80 6.56 -3.32
N ALA A 231 21.13 5.28 -3.10
CA ALA A 231 20.12 4.22 -2.98
C ALA A 231 20.14 3.55 -1.60
N HIS A 232 18.94 3.29 -1.05
CA HIS A 232 18.75 2.57 0.20
C HIS A 232 17.61 1.54 0.08
N LYS A 233 17.69 0.51 0.95
CA LYS A 233 16.64 -0.49 1.11
C LYS A 233 15.75 -0.11 2.28
N PHE A 234 14.44 -0.10 2.05
CA PHE A 234 13.49 0.02 3.13
C PHE A 234 13.35 -1.32 3.86
N ASN A 235 13.34 -1.26 5.18
CA ASN A 235 13.12 -2.38 6.09
C ASN A 235 13.90 -3.64 5.69
N LYS A 236 15.24 -3.49 5.71
CA LYS A 236 16.20 -4.52 5.28
C LYS A 236 15.93 -5.83 6.02
N VAL A 237 15.85 -6.91 5.27
CA VAL A 237 15.72 -8.27 5.82
C VAL A 237 16.99 -8.64 6.55
N ILE A 238 16.87 -8.81 7.86
CA ILE A 238 17.94 -9.27 8.74
C ILE A 238 17.54 -10.68 9.21
N PRO A 239 18.45 -11.67 9.30
CA PRO A 239 18.12 -13.00 9.81
C PRO A 239 17.84 -12.94 11.32
N ARG A 240 16.68 -12.45 11.69
CA ARG A 240 16.15 -12.37 13.05
C ARG A 240 14.65 -12.59 13.02
N LEU A 241 14.13 -13.27 14.04
CA LEU A 241 12.69 -13.37 14.27
C LEU A 241 12.16 -11.99 14.70
N THR A 242 11.57 -11.25 13.77
CA THR A 242 11.11 -9.86 14.02
C THR A 242 9.78 -9.56 13.36
N VAL A 243 8.95 -8.77 14.03
CA VAL A 243 7.67 -8.22 13.54
C VAL A 243 7.83 -7.36 12.26
N ALA A 244 9.04 -6.88 12.00
CA ALA A 244 9.32 -5.97 10.88
C ALA A 244 8.98 -6.55 9.49
N TYR A 245 8.80 -7.87 9.35
CA TYR A 245 8.50 -8.49 8.05
C TYR A 245 7.12 -8.14 7.48
N ASN A 246 6.13 -7.83 8.32
CA ASN A 246 4.79 -7.46 7.86
C ASN A 246 4.68 -6.03 7.35
N ASN A 247 5.53 -5.12 7.86
CA ASN A 247 5.44 -3.71 7.54
C ASN A 247 6.32 -3.40 6.33
N ARG A 248 5.71 -3.44 5.13
CA ARG A 248 6.41 -3.21 3.86
C ARG A 248 6.06 -1.86 3.29
N ASP A 249 6.99 -1.28 2.55
CA ASP A 249 6.76 -0.05 1.82
C ASP A 249 6.14 -0.38 0.45
N HIS A 250 4.82 -0.29 0.39
CA HIS A 250 4.08 -0.59 -0.83
C HIS A 250 3.80 0.66 -1.68
N ARG A 251 4.40 1.79 -1.33
CA ARG A 251 4.27 3.04 -2.09
C ARG A 251 4.95 2.95 -3.43
N LYS A 252 4.49 3.77 -4.35
CA LYS A 252 5.08 3.98 -5.66
C LYS A 252 5.02 5.48 -5.92
N ILE A 253 6.14 6.15 -5.71
CA ILE A 253 6.24 7.60 -5.79
C ILE A 253 7.48 7.95 -6.63
N MET A 254 7.30 8.86 -7.59
CA MET A 254 8.40 9.53 -8.27
C MET A 254 8.18 11.04 -8.14
N ILE A 255 9.22 11.77 -7.74
CA ILE A 255 9.18 13.22 -7.57
C ILE A 255 10.30 13.83 -8.38
N ILE A 256 10.00 14.88 -9.14
CA ILE A 256 10.95 15.61 -9.97
C ILE A 256 10.91 17.08 -9.55
N ASP A 257 12.03 17.59 -9.06
CA ASP A 257 12.25 18.99 -8.68
C ASP A 257 11.24 19.57 -7.69
N GLY A 258 10.47 18.70 -6.97
CA GLY A 258 9.36 19.11 -6.11
C GLY A 258 8.18 19.73 -6.86
N GLN A 259 8.19 19.76 -8.19
CA GLN A 259 7.17 20.32 -9.06
C GLN A 259 6.25 19.27 -9.66
N ILE A 260 6.78 18.09 -10.00
CA ILE A 260 6.04 16.98 -10.61
C ILE A 260 6.12 15.78 -9.68
N ALA A 261 4.99 15.09 -9.49
CA ALA A 261 4.96 13.80 -8.80
C ALA A 261 4.08 12.80 -9.54
N TYR A 262 4.46 11.52 -9.44
CA TYR A 262 3.70 10.37 -9.94
C TYR A 262 3.38 9.42 -8.81
N THR A 263 2.18 8.87 -8.83
CA THR A 263 1.78 7.71 -8.01
C THR A 263 0.72 6.87 -8.70
N GLY A 264 0.45 5.68 -8.16
CA GLY A 264 -0.52 4.73 -8.69
C GLY A 264 -0.19 3.29 -8.33
N GLY A 265 -0.77 2.32 -9.05
CA GLY A 265 -0.50 0.89 -8.84
C GLY A 265 0.80 0.41 -9.50
N VAL A 266 1.39 1.18 -10.40
CA VAL A 266 2.49 0.81 -11.30
C VAL A 266 3.82 0.72 -10.56
N ASN A 267 4.45 -0.47 -10.51
CA ASN A 267 5.85 -0.65 -10.10
C ASN A 267 6.79 -0.53 -11.31
N LEU A 268 8.10 -0.59 -11.08
CA LEU A 268 9.13 -0.45 -12.13
C LEU A 268 9.56 -1.83 -12.64
N ALA A 269 8.67 -2.49 -13.39
CA ALA A 269 8.91 -3.79 -13.99
C ALA A 269 8.08 -3.95 -15.28
N ASP A 270 8.55 -4.80 -16.19
CA ASP A 270 8.07 -4.90 -17.56
C ASP A 270 6.63 -5.42 -17.71
N GLU A 271 6.13 -6.19 -16.74
CA GLU A 271 4.73 -6.60 -16.72
C GLU A 271 3.76 -5.42 -16.54
N TYR A 272 4.15 -4.36 -15.85
CA TYR A 272 3.30 -3.17 -15.63
C TYR A 272 3.13 -2.31 -16.88
N ILE A 273 4.01 -2.48 -17.87
CA ILE A 273 3.93 -1.81 -19.16
C ILE A 273 3.55 -2.79 -20.31
N ASN A 274 3.10 -3.98 -19.97
CA ASN A 274 2.72 -5.04 -20.89
C ASN A 274 3.81 -5.41 -21.93
N HIS A 275 5.08 -5.13 -21.61
CA HIS A 275 6.22 -5.59 -22.43
C HIS A 275 6.44 -7.10 -22.25
N ILE A 276 6.09 -7.63 -21.09
CA ILE A 276 6.06 -9.07 -20.79
C ILE A 276 4.65 -9.44 -20.38
N GLU A 277 4.03 -10.38 -21.11
CA GLU A 277 2.74 -10.94 -20.74
C GLU A 277 2.92 -11.97 -19.62
N ARG A 278 2.29 -11.71 -18.45
CA ARG A 278 2.39 -12.57 -17.27
C ARG A 278 1.07 -13.23 -16.88
N PHE A 279 -0.02 -12.46 -16.92
CA PHE A 279 -1.38 -12.89 -16.56
C PHE A 279 -2.42 -12.26 -17.50
N GLY A 280 -2.19 -12.35 -18.82
CA GLY A 280 -2.92 -11.57 -19.81
C GLY A 280 -2.52 -10.09 -19.75
N TYR A 281 -3.38 -9.20 -20.23
CA TYR A 281 -3.15 -7.76 -20.17
C TYR A 281 -3.12 -7.28 -18.71
N TRP A 282 -2.02 -6.63 -18.31
CA TRP A 282 -1.87 -6.04 -16.99
C TRP A 282 -2.48 -4.63 -16.96
N LYS A 283 -3.70 -4.54 -16.39
CA LYS A 283 -4.42 -3.26 -16.26
C LYS A 283 -4.02 -2.59 -14.97
N ASP A 284 -3.31 -1.49 -15.07
CA ASP A 284 -2.99 -0.62 -13.94
C ASP A 284 -3.40 0.82 -14.22
N SER A 285 -3.26 1.70 -13.25
CA SER A 285 -3.52 3.13 -13.37
C SER A 285 -2.56 3.95 -12.53
N GLY A 286 -2.41 5.21 -12.90
CA GLY A 286 -1.61 6.17 -12.15
C GLY A 286 -2.08 7.60 -12.37
N ILE A 287 -1.49 8.49 -11.59
CA ILE A 287 -1.76 9.93 -11.66
C ILE A 287 -0.47 10.72 -11.58
N ARG A 288 -0.38 11.76 -12.40
CA ARG A 288 0.64 12.79 -12.36
C ARG A 288 0.07 14.05 -11.72
N LEU A 289 0.80 14.62 -10.80
CA LEU A 289 0.53 15.92 -10.20
C LEU A 289 1.61 16.90 -10.66
N ASP A 290 1.21 18.11 -11.04
CA ASP A 290 2.12 19.21 -11.37
C ASP A 290 1.66 20.46 -10.60
N GLY A 291 2.45 20.91 -9.63
CA GLY A 291 2.14 22.08 -8.82
C GLY A 291 2.14 21.85 -7.32
N SER A 292 1.31 22.60 -6.60
CA SER A 292 1.40 22.75 -5.13
C SER A 292 1.28 21.45 -4.34
N ALA A 293 0.48 20.49 -4.79
CA ALA A 293 0.26 19.23 -4.06
C ALA A 293 1.50 18.31 -4.00
N VAL A 294 2.49 18.53 -4.88
CA VAL A 294 3.74 17.76 -4.89
C VAL A 294 4.53 17.91 -3.59
N LYS A 295 4.36 19.03 -2.88
CA LYS A 295 4.96 19.26 -1.55
C LYS A 295 4.62 18.16 -0.55
N ALA A 296 3.39 17.63 -0.58
CA ALA A 296 2.99 16.55 0.32
C ALA A 296 3.77 15.26 0.05
N PHE A 297 3.96 14.90 -1.23
CA PHE A 297 4.77 13.73 -1.59
C PHE A 297 6.25 13.93 -1.31
N THR A 298 6.79 15.13 -1.51
CA THR A 298 8.17 15.44 -1.16
C THR A 298 8.41 15.28 0.34
N ARG A 299 7.51 15.80 1.18
CA ARG A 299 7.56 15.61 2.63
C ARG A 299 7.44 14.12 3.03
N LEU A 300 6.53 13.40 2.39
CA LEU A 300 6.33 11.98 2.65
C LEU A 300 7.59 11.16 2.34
N PHE A 301 8.17 11.34 1.15
CA PHE A 301 9.42 10.68 0.76
C PHE A 301 10.56 10.99 1.74
N LEU A 302 10.78 12.27 2.04
CA LEU A 302 11.84 12.68 2.96
C LEU A 302 11.65 12.13 4.37
N SER A 303 10.39 12.09 4.87
CA SER A 303 10.08 11.47 6.16
C SER A 303 10.46 9.99 6.19
N THR A 304 10.11 9.23 5.14
CA THR A 304 10.47 7.82 5.00
C THR A 304 11.99 7.64 4.88
N TRP A 305 12.63 8.47 4.07
CA TRP A 305 14.07 8.46 3.86
C TRP A 305 14.84 8.65 5.17
N TYR A 306 14.46 9.66 5.96
CA TYR A 306 15.14 9.98 7.23
C TYR A 306 14.89 8.94 8.31
N ILE A 307 13.66 8.42 8.43
CA ILE A 307 13.37 7.32 9.36
C ILE A 307 14.23 6.10 9.02
N ASN A 308 14.34 5.76 7.73
CA ASN A 308 15.11 4.60 7.28
C ASN A 308 16.62 4.76 7.54
N ARG A 309 17.17 5.98 7.46
CA ARG A 309 18.57 6.27 7.76
C ARG A 309 18.86 6.55 9.22
N GLY A 310 17.86 6.88 10.01
CA GLY A 310 18.02 7.32 11.40
C GLY A 310 18.65 8.71 11.54
N GLU A 311 18.62 9.52 10.47
CA GLU A 311 19.11 10.89 10.41
C GLU A 311 17.94 11.85 10.27
N ILE A 312 18.10 13.07 10.76
CA ILE A 312 17.14 14.16 10.53
C ILE A 312 17.91 15.21 9.75
N SER A 313 17.47 15.54 8.55
CA SER A 313 18.01 16.65 7.78
C SER A 313 16.94 17.72 7.56
N ASP A 314 17.39 18.89 7.16
CA ASP A 314 16.55 20.04 6.93
C ASP A 314 15.62 19.80 5.72
N PHE A 315 14.32 19.81 5.95
CA PHE A 315 13.33 19.76 4.88
C PHE A 315 13.34 21.04 4.04
N ASP A 316 13.78 22.16 4.62
CA ASP A 316 13.67 23.47 4.00
C ASP A 316 14.50 23.60 2.73
N GLN A 317 15.60 22.85 2.61
CA GLN A 317 16.40 22.82 1.36
C GLN A 317 15.62 22.30 0.14
N TYR A 318 14.52 21.54 0.38
CA TYR A 318 13.65 21.00 -0.68
C TYR A 318 12.33 21.75 -0.81
N HIS A 319 12.11 22.79 0.01
CA HIS A 319 10.99 23.71 -0.11
C HIS A 319 11.22 24.65 -1.30
N LEU A 320 11.09 24.09 -2.49
CA LEU A 320 11.05 24.90 -3.69
C LEU A 320 9.73 25.63 -3.72
N GLU A 321 9.78 26.90 -4.11
CA GLU A 321 8.59 27.62 -4.54
C GLU A 321 8.04 26.89 -5.76
N ASN A 322 7.08 25.99 -5.52
CA ASN A 322 6.40 25.30 -6.59
C ASN A 322 5.66 26.36 -7.42
N GLN A 323 5.84 26.30 -8.72
CA GLN A 323 5.04 27.13 -9.61
C GLN A 323 3.59 26.65 -9.56
N PRO A 324 2.66 27.47 -9.12
CA PRO A 324 1.26 27.11 -9.12
C PRO A 324 0.80 26.84 -10.55
N ARG A 325 -0.11 25.88 -10.71
CA ARG A 325 -0.73 25.56 -11.99
C ARG A 325 -2.20 25.91 -11.95
N ASP A 326 -2.79 26.18 -13.09
CA ASP A 326 -4.23 26.41 -13.23
C ASP A 326 -4.99 25.08 -13.21
N GLY A 327 -4.95 24.39 -12.07
CA GLY A 327 -5.67 23.14 -11.84
C GLY A 327 -7.05 23.41 -11.25
N MET A 328 -8.05 22.63 -11.68
CA MET A 328 -9.41 22.68 -11.11
C MET A 328 -9.52 21.82 -9.85
N GLY A 329 -10.39 22.21 -8.92
CA GLY A 329 -10.73 21.41 -7.74
C GLY A 329 -9.64 21.34 -6.69
N LEU A 330 -9.72 20.31 -5.85
CA LEU A 330 -8.80 20.08 -4.73
C LEU A 330 -8.07 18.75 -4.89
N CYS A 331 -6.79 18.78 -4.54
CA CYS A 331 -5.91 17.63 -4.56
C CYS A 331 -5.33 17.43 -3.15
N ILE A 332 -5.51 16.25 -2.57
CA ILE A 332 -5.10 15.91 -1.22
C ILE A 332 -4.29 14.61 -1.25
N PRO A 333 -2.97 14.68 -1.49
CA PRO A 333 -2.09 13.52 -1.31
C PRO A 333 -2.10 13.10 0.15
N TYR A 334 -2.19 11.79 0.40
CA TYR A 334 -2.20 11.24 1.75
C TYR A 334 -1.46 9.91 1.82
N SER A 335 -1.11 9.56 3.03
CA SER A 335 -0.42 8.32 3.34
C SER A 335 -1.18 7.49 4.36
N SER A 336 -0.96 6.19 4.34
CA SER A 336 -1.50 5.24 5.29
C SER A 336 -0.39 4.30 5.75
N GLY A 337 -0.54 3.72 6.93
CA GLY A 337 0.46 2.78 7.43
C GLY A 337 0.11 2.24 8.82
N PRO A 338 0.99 1.38 9.35
CA PRO A 338 0.74 0.68 10.60
C PRO A 338 0.80 1.63 11.81
N LYS A 339 0.04 1.27 12.85
CA LYS A 339 0.23 1.85 14.19
C LYS A 339 1.61 1.41 14.74
N PRO A 340 2.29 2.24 15.54
CA PRO A 340 1.88 3.53 16.08
C PRO A 340 2.31 4.74 15.22
N ILE A 341 2.84 4.53 14.02
CA ILE A 341 3.29 5.62 13.12
C ILE A 341 2.08 6.45 12.69
N TYR A 342 1.04 5.80 12.23
CA TYR A 342 -0.25 6.42 11.96
C TYR A 342 -1.21 6.18 13.14
N ARG A 343 -1.97 7.21 13.52
CA ARG A 343 -2.90 7.14 14.64
C ARG A 343 -4.14 6.31 14.34
N ALA A 344 -4.50 6.22 13.05
CA ALA A 344 -5.67 5.53 12.54
C ALA A 344 -5.34 4.78 11.25
N GLN A 345 -6.25 3.96 10.78
CA GLN A 345 -6.21 3.28 9.49
C GLN A 345 -6.66 4.28 8.41
N VAL A 346 -5.74 5.16 7.98
CA VAL A 346 -6.07 6.32 7.14
C VAL A 346 -6.76 5.89 5.85
N GLY A 347 -6.17 4.97 5.08
CA GLY A 347 -6.73 4.50 3.82
C GLY A 347 -8.13 3.91 3.97
N LYS A 348 -8.33 3.03 4.96
CA LYS A 348 -9.64 2.45 5.27
C LYS A 348 -10.68 3.55 5.58
N THR A 349 -10.32 4.49 6.44
CA THR A 349 -11.25 5.54 6.88
C THR A 349 -11.62 6.48 5.74
N VAL A 350 -10.68 6.80 4.85
CA VAL A 350 -10.96 7.59 3.64
C VAL A 350 -11.96 6.84 2.76
N TYR A 351 -11.74 5.55 2.50
CA TYR A 351 -12.66 4.74 1.70
C TYR A 351 -14.05 4.65 2.33
N GLN A 352 -14.14 4.38 3.64
CA GLN A 352 -15.42 4.34 4.36
C GLN A 352 -16.17 5.67 4.29
N ASN A 353 -15.48 6.79 4.50
CA ASN A 353 -16.09 8.11 4.45
C ASN A 353 -16.64 8.43 3.05
N LEU A 354 -15.88 8.12 1.99
CA LEU A 354 -16.32 8.31 0.61
C LEU A 354 -17.54 7.43 0.27
N ILE A 355 -17.52 6.14 0.64
CA ILE A 355 -18.63 5.21 0.41
C ILE A 355 -19.88 5.64 1.18
N ASN A 356 -19.70 6.07 2.44
CA ASN A 356 -20.82 6.44 3.30
C ASN A 356 -21.52 7.73 2.87
N GLN A 357 -20.82 8.66 2.22
CA GLN A 357 -21.41 9.90 1.71
C GLN A 357 -22.01 9.77 0.31
N ALA A 358 -21.70 8.71 -0.42
CA ALA A 358 -22.17 8.49 -1.78
C ALA A 358 -23.70 8.51 -1.86
N THR A 359 -24.23 9.17 -2.91
CA THR A 359 -25.67 9.34 -3.19
C THR A 359 -26.09 8.65 -4.47
N ASP A 360 -25.26 8.67 -5.51
CA ASP A 360 -25.59 8.16 -6.83
C ASP A 360 -24.84 6.88 -7.15
N TYR A 361 -23.51 6.89 -7.10
CA TYR A 361 -22.70 5.71 -7.41
C TYR A 361 -21.34 5.68 -6.74
N VAL A 362 -20.82 4.45 -6.55
CA VAL A 362 -19.46 4.14 -6.11
C VAL A 362 -18.87 3.08 -7.03
N TYR A 363 -17.81 3.42 -7.76
CA TYR A 363 -17.06 2.48 -8.58
C TYR A 363 -15.68 2.22 -7.99
N ILE A 364 -15.29 0.95 -7.89
CA ILE A 364 -14.06 0.50 -7.24
C ILE A 364 -13.33 -0.48 -8.16
N THR A 365 -12.00 -0.29 -8.32
CA THR A 365 -11.10 -1.33 -8.83
C THR A 365 -10.13 -1.75 -7.75
N THR A 366 -9.91 -3.04 -7.60
CA THR A 366 -8.91 -3.60 -6.67
C THR A 366 -8.47 -4.99 -7.14
N PRO A 367 -7.17 -5.32 -7.04
CA PRO A 367 -6.71 -6.67 -7.34
C PRO A 367 -7.16 -7.70 -6.30
N TYR A 368 -7.42 -7.27 -5.07
CA TYR A 368 -7.79 -8.14 -3.95
C TYR A 368 -8.96 -7.53 -3.19
N LEU A 369 -10.04 -8.29 -3.06
CA LEU A 369 -11.24 -7.88 -2.31
C LEU A 369 -11.34 -8.74 -1.04
N ILE A 370 -10.53 -8.37 -0.05
CA ILE A 370 -10.43 -9.04 1.26
C ILE A 370 -10.55 -7.97 2.35
N ALA A 371 -11.64 -7.20 2.26
CA ALA A 371 -11.93 -6.12 3.19
C ALA A 371 -12.35 -6.67 4.57
N ASP A 372 -12.09 -5.89 5.61
CA ASP A 372 -12.60 -6.19 6.95
C ASP A 372 -14.11 -5.94 7.04
N TYR A 373 -14.69 -6.38 8.15
CA TYR A 373 -16.14 -6.30 8.38
C TYR A 373 -16.67 -4.86 8.22
N ASP A 374 -16.02 -3.87 8.82
CA ASP A 374 -16.52 -2.48 8.81
C ASP A 374 -16.56 -1.90 7.38
N LEU A 375 -15.54 -2.16 6.56
CA LEU A 375 -15.48 -1.68 5.18
C LEU A 375 -16.48 -2.44 4.30
N THR A 376 -16.62 -3.74 4.50
CA THR A 376 -17.63 -4.57 3.83
C THR A 376 -19.05 -4.08 4.14
N GLU A 377 -19.36 -3.79 5.40
CA GLU A 377 -20.66 -3.24 5.78
C GLU A 377 -20.91 -1.84 5.22
N SER A 378 -19.87 -1.00 5.11
CA SER A 378 -20.01 0.33 4.45
C SER A 378 -20.41 0.17 2.98
N ILE A 379 -19.79 -0.78 2.25
CA ILE A 379 -20.12 -1.10 0.86
C ILE A 379 -21.57 -1.59 0.72
N LYS A 380 -21.97 -2.55 1.55
CA LYS A 380 -23.35 -3.12 1.57
C LYS A 380 -24.38 -2.04 1.88
N ASN A 381 -24.12 -1.23 2.91
CA ASN A 381 -25.04 -0.17 3.33
C ASN A 381 -25.22 0.89 2.23
N ALA A 382 -24.19 1.21 1.45
CA ALA A 382 -24.32 2.10 0.30
C ALA A 382 -25.27 1.50 -0.75
N ALA A 383 -25.08 0.23 -1.13
CA ALA A 383 -25.97 -0.46 -2.08
C ALA A 383 -27.40 -0.57 -1.55
N LEU A 384 -27.61 -0.88 -0.27
CA LEU A 384 -28.95 -0.95 0.36
C LEU A 384 -29.64 0.42 0.42
N ARG A 385 -28.90 1.54 0.42
CA ARG A 385 -29.45 2.89 0.28
C ARG A 385 -29.85 3.24 -1.16
N GLY A 386 -29.58 2.35 -2.13
CA GLY A 386 -29.88 2.56 -3.55
C GLY A 386 -28.73 3.16 -4.37
N VAL A 387 -27.53 3.29 -3.81
CA VAL A 387 -26.33 3.72 -4.54
C VAL A 387 -25.89 2.60 -5.50
N ASP A 388 -25.56 2.94 -6.75
CA ASP A 388 -25.02 1.98 -7.74
C ASP A 388 -23.56 1.65 -7.40
N VAL A 389 -23.37 0.62 -6.58
CA VAL A 389 -22.03 0.18 -6.15
C VAL A 389 -21.51 -0.89 -7.10
N ARG A 390 -20.40 -0.61 -7.78
CA ARG A 390 -19.74 -1.54 -8.72
C ARG A 390 -18.30 -1.79 -8.30
N ILE A 391 -17.91 -3.06 -8.21
CA ILE A 391 -16.57 -3.49 -7.86
C ILE A 391 -16.00 -4.33 -9.00
N VAL A 392 -14.78 -4.00 -9.44
CA VAL A 392 -14.06 -4.78 -10.46
C VAL A 392 -12.84 -5.43 -9.83
N THR A 393 -12.72 -6.74 -10.05
CA THR A 393 -11.58 -7.56 -9.62
C THR A 393 -10.97 -8.29 -10.82
N PRO A 394 -9.77 -8.90 -10.72
CA PRO A 394 -9.20 -9.67 -11.82
C PRO A 394 -10.00 -10.96 -12.10
N CYS A 395 -10.17 -11.30 -13.38
CA CYS A 395 -10.62 -12.63 -13.79
C CYS A 395 -9.47 -13.65 -13.71
N ILE A 396 -8.27 -13.26 -14.16
CA ILE A 396 -7.05 -14.08 -14.11
C ILE A 396 -6.23 -13.63 -12.90
N PRO A 397 -6.09 -14.45 -11.84
CA PRO A 397 -5.39 -14.06 -10.62
C PRO A 397 -3.88 -14.23 -10.74
N ASP A 398 -3.12 -13.45 -9.97
CA ASP A 398 -1.69 -13.69 -9.71
C ASP A 398 -1.46 -14.81 -8.68
N LYS A 399 -2.45 -15.05 -7.80
CA LYS A 399 -2.45 -16.07 -6.73
C LYS A 399 -3.84 -16.69 -6.58
N GLU A 400 -3.97 -17.97 -6.88
CA GLU A 400 -5.25 -18.69 -6.85
C GLU A 400 -5.93 -18.68 -5.47
N ILE A 401 -5.14 -18.80 -4.39
CA ILE A 401 -5.68 -18.79 -3.03
C ILE A 401 -6.29 -17.44 -2.66
N ILE A 402 -5.70 -16.34 -3.12
CA ILE A 402 -6.22 -14.98 -2.91
C ILE A 402 -7.51 -14.77 -3.70
N GLN A 403 -7.57 -15.30 -4.92
CA GLN A 403 -8.78 -15.27 -5.74
C GLN A 403 -9.92 -16.05 -5.10
N LEU A 404 -9.63 -17.21 -4.49
CA LEU A 404 -10.64 -17.98 -3.76
C LEU A 404 -11.26 -17.18 -2.62
N VAL A 405 -10.44 -16.44 -1.85
CA VAL A 405 -10.91 -15.57 -0.76
C VAL A 405 -11.69 -14.37 -1.31
N THR A 406 -11.17 -13.71 -2.36
CA THR A 406 -11.83 -12.59 -3.05
C THR A 406 -13.23 -13.00 -3.52
N ARG A 407 -13.36 -14.11 -4.27
CA ARG A 407 -14.65 -14.66 -4.72
C ARG A 407 -15.55 -15.08 -3.55
N GLY A 408 -14.94 -15.40 -2.41
CA GLY A 408 -15.65 -15.72 -1.19
C GLY A 408 -16.47 -14.58 -0.60
N ALA A 409 -16.11 -13.33 -0.88
CA ALA A 409 -16.86 -12.14 -0.45
C ALA A 409 -18.06 -11.83 -1.37
N TYR A 410 -18.09 -12.37 -2.61
CA TYR A 410 -19.11 -12.04 -3.59
C TYR A 410 -20.56 -12.33 -3.16
N PRO A 411 -20.90 -13.51 -2.61
CA PRO A 411 -22.28 -13.82 -2.26
C PRO A 411 -22.90 -12.81 -1.30
N ASP A 412 -22.14 -12.37 -0.31
CA ASP A 412 -22.61 -11.40 0.69
C ASP A 412 -22.83 -10.02 0.08
N LEU A 413 -21.89 -9.54 -0.72
CA LEU A 413 -21.99 -8.26 -1.42
C LEU A 413 -23.12 -8.25 -2.46
N LEU A 414 -23.22 -9.30 -3.28
CA LEU A 414 -24.29 -9.43 -4.28
C LEU A 414 -25.68 -9.47 -3.63
N SER A 415 -25.82 -10.11 -2.45
CA SER A 415 -27.08 -10.16 -1.71
C SER A 415 -27.56 -8.77 -1.25
N ALA A 416 -26.64 -7.84 -1.03
CA ALA A 416 -26.91 -6.46 -0.69
C ALA A 416 -27.18 -5.55 -1.90
N GLY A 417 -27.06 -6.08 -3.13
CA GLY A 417 -27.28 -5.31 -4.37
C GLY A 417 -26.00 -4.73 -4.99
N VAL A 418 -24.83 -5.06 -4.46
CA VAL A 418 -23.54 -4.65 -5.08
C VAL A 418 -23.36 -5.41 -6.40
N ARG A 419 -22.91 -4.71 -7.44
CA ARG A 419 -22.60 -5.32 -8.74
C ARG A 419 -21.11 -5.63 -8.81
N ILE A 420 -20.76 -6.85 -9.12
CA ILE A 420 -19.38 -7.34 -9.18
C ILE A 420 -19.03 -7.69 -10.62
N TYR A 421 -17.84 -7.26 -11.04
CA TYR A 421 -17.29 -7.50 -12.36
C TYR A 421 -15.93 -8.18 -12.24
N GLU A 422 -15.63 -9.14 -13.12
CA GLU A 422 -14.29 -9.69 -13.28
C GLU A 422 -13.69 -9.21 -14.60
N TYR A 423 -12.54 -8.54 -14.54
CA TYR A 423 -11.83 -8.00 -15.69
C TYR A 423 -11.30 -9.12 -16.56
N SER A 424 -11.89 -9.33 -17.73
CA SER A 424 -11.65 -10.50 -18.57
C SER A 424 -10.32 -10.50 -19.34
N PRO A 425 -9.76 -9.35 -19.81
CA PRO A 425 -8.55 -9.36 -20.62
C PRO A 425 -7.28 -9.82 -19.89
N GLY A 426 -7.28 -9.82 -18.53
CA GLY A 426 -6.10 -10.22 -17.78
C GLY A 426 -6.15 -9.87 -16.31
N PHE A 427 -5.01 -9.43 -15.76
CA PHE A 427 -4.88 -9.06 -14.35
C PHE A 427 -5.15 -7.57 -14.13
N LEU A 428 -6.21 -7.26 -13.41
CA LEU A 428 -6.51 -5.89 -12.98
C LEU A 428 -5.75 -5.58 -11.70
N HIS A 429 -4.82 -4.64 -11.78
CA HIS A 429 -3.99 -4.23 -10.64
C HIS A 429 -4.22 -2.76 -10.21
N SER A 430 -5.10 -2.01 -10.90
CA SER A 430 -5.45 -0.64 -10.50
C SER A 430 -6.16 -0.58 -9.15
N LYS A 431 -5.90 0.47 -8.38
CA LYS A 431 -6.51 0.77 -7.10
C LYS A 431 -7.08 2.18 -7.17
N GLN A 432 -8.33 2.24 -7.56
CA GLN A 432 -9.04 3.52 -7.70
C GLN A 432 -10.48 3.38 -7.22
N MET A 433 -11.00 4.47 -6.70
CA MET A 433 -12.40 4.62 -6.34
C MET A 433 -12.90 5.92 -6.96
N LEU A 434 -14.11 5.88 -7.50
CA LEU A 434 -14.83 7.05 -8.00
C LEU A 434 -16.20 7.13 -7.33
N VAL A 435 -16.56 8.29 -6.82
CA VAL A 435 -17.82 8.55 -6.12
C VAL A 435 -18.53 9.74 -6.74
N ASP A 436 -19.76 9.51 -7.20
CA ASP A 436 -20.73 10.51 -7.69
C ASP A 436 -20.17 11.48 -8.76
N GLY A 437 -19.08 11.14 -9.46
CA GLY A 437 -18.40 12.02 -10.42
C GLY A 437 -17.73 13.24 -9.79
N GLU A 438 -17.68 13.33 -8.47
CA GLU A 438 -17.14 14.49 -7.75
C GLU A 438 -15.86 14.18 -6.99
N ALA A 439 -15.71 12.97 -6.45
CA ALA A 439 -14.54 12.55 -5.69
C ALA A 439 -13.93 11.27 -6.24
N ALA A 440 -12.60 11.20 -6.26
CA ALA A 440 -11.89 9.99 -6.65
C ALA A 440 -10.64 9.77 -5.80
N THR A 441 -10.20 8.51 -5.66
CA THR A 441 -8.90 8.17 -5.12
C THR A 441 -8.11 7.35 -6.15
N VAL A 442 -6.83 7.68 -6.31
CA VAL A 442 -5.87 6.91 -7.13
C VAL A 442 -4.60 6.71 -6.31
N GLY A 443 -4.12 5.48 -6.20
CA GLY A 443 -2.92 5.22 -5.42
C GLY A 443 -2.53 3.76 -5.33
N THR A 444 -1.96 3.39 -4.19
CA THR A 444 -1.39 2.06 -3.97
C THR A 444 -2.27 1.16 -3.10
N ILE A 445 -3.31 1.70 -2.47
CA ILE A 445 -4.10 1.05 -1.39
C ILE A 445 -5.09 0.05 -1.96
N ASN A 446 -4.87 -1.24 -1.73
CA ASN A 446 -5.83 -2.30 -2.06
C ASN A 446 -6.95 -2.40 -1.02
N PHE A 447 -8.03 -3.11 -1.38
CA PHE A 447 -9.08 -3.53 -0.45
C PHE A 447 -8.73 -4.86 0.24
N ASP A 448 -7.54 -4.92 0.87
CA ASP A 448 -7.08 -6.08 1.63
C ASP A 448 -6.46 -5.69 2.98
N TYR A 449 -6.36 -6.64 3.90
CA TYR A 449 -5.85 -6.41 5.26
C TYR A 449 -4.41 -5.89 5.26
N ARG A 450 -3.54 -6.34 4.34
CA ARG A 450 -2.14 -5.88 4.31
C ARG A 450 -2.05 -4.41 3.98
N SER A 451 -2.73 -3.97 2.93
CA SER A 451 -2.77 -2.56 2.53
C SER A 451 -3.43 -1.68 3.59
N LEU A 452 -4.53 -2.15 4.18
CA LEU A 452 -5.30 -1.34 5.12
C LEU A 452 -4.68 -1.25 6.52
N LEU A 453 -3.87 -2.26 6.95
CA LEU A 453 -3.38 -2.37 8.33
C LEU A 453 -1.86 -2.38 8.48
N HIS A 454 -1.13 -2.94 7.52
CA HIS A 454 0.27 -3.32 7.72
C HIS A 454 1.27 -2.61 6.81
N HIS A 455 0.89 -2.32 5.57
CA HIS A 455 1.78 -1.69 4.61
C HIS A 455 1.80 -0.18 4.76
N TYR A 456 2.94 0.43 4.40
CA TYR A 456 3.00 1.84 4.10
C TYR A 456 2.46 2.04 2.69
N GLU A 457 1.42 2.83 2.58
CA GLU A 457 0.69 3.09 1.35
C GLU A 457 0.57 4.60 1.12
N ASN A 458 0.23 4.99 -0.10
CA ASN A 458 -0.14 6.36 -0.42
C ASN A 458 -1.24 6.41 -1.48
N ALA A 459 -1.98 7.48 -1.49
CA ALA A 459 -2.93 7.80 -2.54
C ALA A 459 -3.16 9.30 -2.64
N VAL A 460 -3.89 9.70 -3.66
CA VAL A 460 -4.38 11.07 -3.83
C VAL A 460 -5.89 11.03 -3.77
N LEU A 461 -6.49 11.84 -2.89
CA LEU A 461 -7.89 12.16 -2.92
C LEU A 461 -8.07 13.39 -3.82
N LEU A 462 -8.85 13.22 -4.87
CA LEU A 462 -9.22 14.24 -5.85
C LEU A 462 -10.66 14.66 -5.58
N TYR A 463 -10.93 15.96 -5.58
CA TYR A 463 -12.26 16.50 -5.44
C TYR A 463 -12.51 17.57 -6.51
N ARG A 464 -13.44 17.28 -7.42
CA ARG A 464 -13.83 18.12 -8.57
C ARG A 464 -12.65 18.53 -9.48
N THR A 465 -11.64 17.65 -9.60
CA THR A 465 -10.50 17.86 -10.51
C THR A 465 -10.83 17.40 -11.92
N GLN A 466 -10.10 17.92 -12.92
CA GLN A 466 -10.27 17.52 -14.32
C GLN A 466 -10.06 16.00 -14.54
N SER A 467 -9.14 15.39 -13.81
CA SER A 467 -8.84 13.94 -13.92
C SER A 467 -10.02 13.03 -13.58
N ILE A 468 -11.03 13.51 -12.84
CA ILE A 468 -12.21 12.71 -12.49
C ILE A 468 -12.98 12.27 -13.76
N ILE A 469 -13.03 13.13 -14.79
CA ILE A 469 -13.67 12.80 -16.06
C ILE A 469 -12.94 11.63 -16.76
N ASP A 470 -11.61 11.62 -16.71
CA ASP A 470 -10.81 10.57 -17.33
C ASP A 470 -10.90 9.27 -16.53
N ILE A 471 -10.94 9.35 -15.18
CA ILE A 471 -11.18 8.20 -14.30
C ILE A 471 -12.55 7.58 -14.57
N GLU A 472 -13.60 8.40 -14.73
CA GLU A 472 -14.94 7.91 -15.06
C GLU A 472 -14.97 7.23 -16.43
N ARG A 473 -14.28 7.78 -17.41
CA ARG A 473 -14.14 7.18 -18.74
C ARG A 473 -13.42 5.82 -18.65
N ASP A 474 -12.35 5.73 -17.88
CA ASP A 474 -11.62 4.48 -17.66
C ASP A 474 -12.51 3.40 -17.02
N PHE A 475 -13.30 3.74 -16.00
CA PHE A 475 -14.28 2.81 -15.42
C PHE A 475 -15.29 2.30 -16.46
N LYS A 476 -15.81 3.20 -17.30
CA LYS A 476 -16.75 2.83 -18.38
C LYS A 476 -16.13 1.85 -19.38
N GLU A 477 -14.86 2.04 -19.73
CA GLU A 477 -14.13 1.10 -20.60
C GLU A 477 -13.85 -0.23 -19.89
N ILE A 478 -13.47 -0.21 -18.63
CA ILE A 478 -13.26 -1.43 -17.81
C ILE A 478 -14.54 -2.27 -17.76
N PHE A 479 -15.71 -1.65 -17.50
CA PHE A 479 -16.99 -2.38 -17.45
C PHE A 479 -17.34 -3.06 -18.78
N LYS A 480 -17.04 -2.44 -19.93
CA LYS A 480 -17.34 -3.02 -21.27
C LYS A 480 -16.59 -4.32 -21.53
N VAL A 481 -15.38 -4.47 -20.99
CA VAL A 481 -14.52 -5.64 -21.20
C VAL A 481 -14.52 -6.62 -20.03
N SER A 482 -15.30 -6.34 -19.00
CA SER A 482 -15.42 -7.16 -17.79
C SER A 482 -16.70 -8.01 -17.82
N GLN A 483 -16.61 -9.18 -17.23
CA GLN A 483 -17.77 -10.06 -17.06
C GLN A 483 -18.50 -9.71 -15.76
N GLU A 484 -19.79 -9.38 -15.83
CA GLU A 484 -20.62 -9.20 -14.64
C GLU A 484 -20.92 -10.57 -14.00
N ILE A 485 -20.78 -10.63 -12.67
CA ILE A 485 -20.98 -11.83 -11.87
C ILE A 485 -22.37 -11.79 -11.24
N TYR A 486 -23.10 -12.88 -11.38
CA TYR A 486 -24.43 -13.04 -10.82
C TYR A 486 -24.46 -14.16 -9.77
N PRO A 487 -25.36 -14.14 -8.76
CA PRO A 487 -25.42 -15.16 -7.71
C PRO A 487 -25.49 -16.60 -8.25
N HIS A 488 -26.20 -16.82 -9.36
CA HIS A 488 -26.36 -18.14 -9.97
C HIS A 488 -25.11 -18.65 -10.73
N THR A 489 -24.15 -17.77 -11.01
CA THR A 489 -22.89 -18.15 -11.69
C THR A 489 -21.82 -18.63 -10.72
N ILE A 490 -21.99 -18.35 -9.42
CA ILE A 490 -21.03 -18.74 -8.39
C ILE A 490 -21.25 -20.19 -8.01
N LYS A 491 -20.40 -21.07 -8.52
CA LYS A 491 -20.37 -22.49 -8.17
C LYS A 491 -19.21 -22.73 -7.20
N THR A 492 -19.51 -22.98 -5.93
CA THR A 492 -18.51 -23.38 -4.93
C THR A 492 -18.80 -24.82 -4.50
N SER A 493 -17.77 -25.68 -4.53
CA SER A 493 -17.84 -26.99 -3.92
C SER A 493 -17.75 -26.89 -2.40
N TRP A 494 -18.27 -27.87 -1.67
CA TRP A 494 -18.24 -27.85 -0.20
C TRP A 494 -16.82 -27.73 0.39
N TYR A 495 -15.81 -28.37 -0.24
CA TYR A 495 -14.41 -28.29 0.21
C TYR A 495 -13.80 -26.92 -0.06
N GLN A 496 -14.14 -26.25 -1.19
CA GLN A 496 -13.74 -24.87 -1.46
C GLN A 496 -14.35 -23.90 -0.44
N SER A 497 -15.62 -24.13 -0.06
CA SER A 497 -16.28 -23.36 1.00
C SER A 497 -15.53 -23.52 2.33
N LEU A 498 -15.17 -24.75 2.71
CA LEU A 498 -14.41 -25.02 3.94
C LEU A 498 -13.01 -24.38 3.92
N ILE A 499 -12.29 -24.54 2.82
CA ILE A 499 -10.96 -23.90 2.65
C ILE A 499 -11.10 -22.38 2.75
N LYS A 500 -12.08 -21.80 2.08
CA LYS A 500 -12.40 -20.38 2.14
C LYS A 500 -12.59 -19.90 3.59
N GLU A 501 -13.47 -20.56 4.37
CA GLU A 501 -13.74 -20.18 5.75
C GLU A 501 -12.47 -20.24 6.63
N ILE A 502 -11.66 -21.30 6.45
CA ILE A 502 -10.38 -21.42 7.15
C ILE A 502 -9.41 -20.29 6.74
N VAL A 503 -9.26 -20.04 5.45
CA VAL A 503 -8.34 -18.98 4.96
C VAL A 503 -8.85 -17.60 5.40
N GLN A 504 -10.15 -17.35 5.38
CA GLN A 504 -10.75 -16.09 5.82
C GLN A 504 -10.52 -15.83 7.32
N LEU A 505 -10.51 -16.88 8.16
CA LEU A 505 -10.14 -16.76 9.56
C LEU A 505 -8.71 -16.24 9.76
N PHE A 506 -7.81 -16.54 8.82
CA PHE A 506 -6.42 -16.09 8.83
C PHE A 506 -6.15 -14.91 7.89
N ALA A 507 -7.17 -14.37 7.24
CA ALA A 507 -7.04 -13.23 6.33
C ALA A 507 -6.30 -12.01 6.94
N PRO A 508 -6.47 -11.68 8.24
CA PRO A 508 -5.69 -10.62 8.86
C PRO A 508 -4.17 -10.86 8.92
N MET A 509 -3.71 -12.10 8.63
CA MET A 509 -2.30 -12.47 8.57
C MET A 509 -1.78 -12.58 7.13
N LEU A 510 -2.69 -12.67 6.15
CA LEU A 510 -2.38 -12.78 4.72
C LEU A 510 -2.12 -11.40 4.13
#